data_ba975476913340e50f2a13d6cde5c786
#
_entry.id   ba975476913340e50f2a13d6cde5c786
#
_cell.length_a   1.000
_cell.length_b   1.000
_cell.length_c   1.000
_cell.angle_alpha   90.00
_cell.angle_beta   90.00
_cell.angle_gamma   90.00
#
_symmetry.space_group_name_H-M   'P 1'
#
loop_
_entity.id
_entity.type
_entity.pdbx_description
1 polymer ?
#
loop_
_entity_poly.entity_id
_entity_poly.type
_entity_poly.pdbx_seq_one_letter_code
_entity_poly.pdbx_strand_id
1 'polypeptide(L)'
;MYENHHPNTPEVTQEDMNQLFTPFNIGKVQIKNRFCMGPMGISGIQGSLQDWNDVVQEYFLERAKGGFGLITTGVLFTDTEIDYFDPKSMKSPLHNPTVFRRGAERLVERLGAYDTKLFCQASMGVGRTAPGFKTPSSLPIYSIPSMTSTALTTDEVKRKIELMVKTAELYKKSGVHGIELHAVHWGYLLDQFVMAMTNRRTDEYGGTLENRMRVVKEIIEGIHQTCGDDYPISVRLGLKSYVKAFNKASLTGENEAGRTLEEGVEICKMLESYGVKALSVDVGTYDSFYYACPPAYMPKGHGLKLYAKAKEAVNIPILAGSRMGDPWICAKALRDGQADAFVLSRPSLADPEFPKKTELGMPEKIRPCIGCNFGCIGRVEDQGLPPACAVNPRAMRESFYPPRKATT
;
A
#
# COMPACT_ATOMS: atom_id res chain seq x y z
N MET A 1 13.13 -3.88 33.56
CA MET A 1 13.85 -2.99 32.63
C MET A 1 14.18 -3.86 31.41
N TYR A 2 13.46 -3.66 30.31
CA TYR A 2 13.85 -4.26 29.02
C TYR A 2 14.83 -3.28 28.40
N GLU A 3 16.10 -3.51 28.54
CA GLU A 3 17.14 -2.83 27.75
C GLU A 3 17.01 -3.37 26.33
N ASN A 4 16.22 -2.67 25.51
CA ASN A 4 16.14 -2.92 24.09
C ASN A 4 17.35 -2.28 23.35
N HIS A 5 18.53 -2.59 23.78
CA HIS A 5 19.71 -2.38 22.95
C HIS A 5 19.71 -3.50 21.90
N HIS A 6 19.22 -3.18 20.69
CA HIS A 6 19.53 -3.97 19.52
C HIS A 6 21.06 -3.92 19.34
N PRO A 7 21.79 -5.02 19.48
CA PRO A 7 23.26 -5.00 19.54
C PRO A 7 23.97 -4.53 18.26
N ASN A 8 23.22 -4.12 17.24
CA ASN A 8 23.72 -3.68 15.93
C ASN A 8 23.11 -2.34 15.44
N THR A 9 22.41 -1.58 16.28
CA THR A 9 21.91 -0.26 15.88
C THR A 9 22.92 0.79 16.40
N PRO A 10 23.60 1.57 15.53
CA PRO A 10 24.35 2.73 15.97
C PRO A 10 23.44 3.61 16.80
N GLU A 11 23.99 4.24 17.84
CA GLU A 11 23.22 5.07 18.77
C GLU A 11 22.30 6.03 18.00
N VAL A 12 21.00 5.89 18.21
CA VAL A 12 19.96 6.80 17.73
C VAL A 12 19.75 7.81 18.83
N THR A 13 19.98 9.09 18.53
CA THR A 13 19.83 10.20 19.46
C THR A 13 18.36 10.62 19.61
N GLN A 14 18.07 11.41 20.66
CA GLN A 14 16.74 12.02 20.80
C GLN A 14 16.42 12.97 19.64
N GLU A 15 17.43 13.61 19.07
CA GLU A 15 17.27 14.47 17.89
C GLU A 15 16.87 13.65 16.67
N ASP A 16 17.47 12.49 16.43
CA ASP A 16 17.07 11.56 15.38
C ASP A 16 15.59 11.16 15.54
N MET A 17 15.16 10.87 16.77
CA MET A 17 13.76 10.55 17.07
C MET A 17 12.83 11.73 16.80
N ASN A 18 13.24 12.95 17.13
CA ASN A 18 12.45 14.17 16.88
C ASN A 18 12.27 14.43 15.39
N GLN A 19 13.22 14.06 14.52
CA GLN A 19 13.11 14.18 13.08
C GLN A 19 11.93 13.37 12.50
N LEU A 20 11.47 12.31 13.17
CA LEU A 20 10.28 11.55 12.77
C LEU A 20 8.99 12.39 12.82
N PHE A 21 8.98 13.50 13.55
CA PHE A 21 7.86 14.42 13.73
C PHE A 21 7.98 15.72 12.92
N THR A 22 9.00 15.81 12.07
CA THR A 22 9.08 16.90 11.09
C THR A 22 8.14 16.66 9.92
N PRO A 23 7.45 17.70 9.40
CA PRO A 23 6.57 17.54 8.27
C PRO A 23 7.35 17.25 6.96
N PHE A 24 6.65 16.70 5.99
CA PHE A 24 7.12 16.55 4.62
C PHE A 24 5.95 16.70 3.63
N ASN A 25 6.26 16.84 2.33
CA ASN A 25 5.25 17.06 1.33
C ASN A 25 5.14 15.89 0.35
N ILE A 26 3.91 15.56 -0.05
CA ILE A 26 3.60 14.74 -1.23
C ILE A 26 2.90 15.69 -2.23
N GLY A 27 3.65 16.17 -3.22
CA GLY A 27 3.20 17.29 -4.04
C GLY A 27 2.92 18.52 -3.18
N LYS A 28 1.70 19.08 -3.28
CA LYS A 28 1.25 20.23 -2.46
C LYS A 28 0.64 19.84 -1.10
N VAL A 29 0.48 18.54 -0.83
CA VAL A 29 -0.12 18.07 0.41
C VAL A 29 0.95 17.89 1.47
N GLN A 30 0.91 18.71 2.52
CA GLN A 30 1.81 18.59 3.67
C GLN A 30 1.31 17.48 4.61
N ILE A 31 2.21 16.58 4.99
CA ILE A 31 2.03 15.52 5.97
C ILE A 31 2.77 15.90 7.25
N LYS A 32 2.08 15.92 8.38
CA LYS A 32 2.57 16.48 9.65
C LYS A 32 3.77 15.75 10.27
N ASN A 33 4.00 14.48 9.93
CA ASN A 33 5.12 13.67 10.45
C ASN A 33 5.46 12.52 9.49
N ARG A 34 6.49 11.74 9.81
CA ARG A 34 7.03 10.67 8.96
C ARG A 34 6.29 9.32 9.09
N PHE A 35 5.19 9.24 9.84
CA PHE A 35 4.42 8.01 10.03
C PHE A 35 3.16 7.99 9.18
N CYS A 36 3.12 7.03 8.25
CA CYS A 36 2.00 6.79 7.36
C CYS A 36 1.35 5.44 7.71
N MET A 37 0.03 5.41 7.85
CA MET A 37 -0.70 4.14 7.90
C MET A 37 -0.75 3.56 6.48
N GLY A 38 -0.17 2.37 6.29
CA GLY A 38 -0.19 1.71 4.99
C GLY A 38 -1.51 1.05 4.65
N PRO A 39 -1.76 0.82 3.36
CA PRO A 39 -3.00 0.23 2.89
C PRO A 39 -3.18 -1.19 3.44
N MET A 40 -4.38 -1.44 3.97
CA MET A 40 -4.84 -2.77 4.38
C MET A 40 -6.32 -2.89 4.06
N GLY A 41 -6.72 -4.03 3.50
CA GLY A 41 -8.10 -4.28 3.12
C GLY A 41 -9.06 -4.13 4.29
N ILE A 42 -10.17 -3.43 4.04
CA ILE A 42 -11.29 -3.25 4.98
C ILE A 42 -12.49 -4.13 4.61
N SER A 43 -12.26 -5.12 3.77
CA SER A 43 -13.29 -6.09 3.36
C SER A 43 -13.97 -6.71 4.58
N GLY A 44 -15.30 -6.81 4.51
CA GLY A 44 -16.12 -7.40 5.57
C GLY A 44 -16.46 -6.47 6.75
N ILE A 45 -15.88 -5.27 6.84
CA ILE A 45 -16.32 -4.24 7.80
C ILE A 45 -17.10 -3.09 7.14
N GLN A 46 -17.13 -3.04 5.82
CA GLN A 46 -17.99 -2.14 5.06
C GLN A 46 -19.43 -2.62 5.12
N GLY A 47 -20.39 -1.69 5.11
CA GLY A 47 -21.82 -2.01 5.03
C GLY A 47 -22.22 -2.65 3.70
N SER A 48 -23.46 -3.12 3.63
CA SER A 48 -24.03 -3.78 2.44
C SER A 48 -24.02 -2.90 1.19
N LEU A 49 -24.05 -1.58 1.36
CA LEU A 49 -23.97 -0.58 0.29
C LEU A 49 -22.54 -0.12 0.00
N GLN A 50 -21.54 -0.77 0.61
CA GLN A 50 -20.12 -0.38 0.53
C GLN A 50 -19.81 1.00 1.11
N ASP A 51 -20.71 1.47 1.94
CA ASP A 51 -20.54 2.70 2.67
C ASP A 51 -19.35 2.57 3.64
N TRP A 52 -18.67 3.65 3.82
CA TRP A 52 -17.75 3.81 4.93
C TRP A 52 -18.56 4.16 6.18
N ASN A 53 -19.22 3.11 6.70
CA ASN A 53 -20.05 3.17 7.88
C ASN A 53 -19.23 3.48 9.16
N ASP A 54 -19.88 3.53 10.32
CA ASP A 54 -19.20 3.87 11.57
C ASP A 54 -18.06 2.90 11.93
N VAL A 55 -18.14 1.63 11.52
CA VAL A 55 -17.06 0.66 11.76
C VAL A 55 -15.79 1.06 10.99
N VAL A 56 -15.92 1.40 9.70
CA VAL A 56 -14.82 1.88 8.87
C VAL A 56 -14.32 3.24 9.36
N GLN A 57 -15.23 4.15 9.72
CA GLN A 57 -14.90 5.48 10.23
C GLN A 57 -14.04 5.38 11.50
N GLU A 58 -14.46 4.61 12.50
CA GLU A 58 -13.74 4.46 13.77
C GLU A 58 -12.40 3.76 13.60
N TYR A 59 -12.30 2.78 12.69
CA TYR A 59 -11.05 2.12 12.36
C TYR A 59 -9.97 3.12 11.91
N PHE A 60 -10.29 4.00 10.98
CA PHE A 60 -9.33 5.00 10.51
C PHE A 60 -9.12 6.13 11.54
N LEU A 61 -10.19 6.57 12.18
CA LEU A 61 -10.12 7.66 13.16
C LEU A 61 -9.23 7.31 14.35
N GLU A 62 -9.22 6.08 14.82
CA GLU A 62 -8.34 5.69 15.93
C GLU A 62 -6.85 5.83 15.59
N ARG A 63 -6.46 5.59 14.32
CA ARG A 63 -5.08 5.82 13.86
C ARG A 63 -4.76 7.31 13.74
N ALA A 64 -5.71 8.12 13.33
CA ALA A 64 -5.54 9.58 13.32
C ALA A 64 -5.34 10.13 14.75
N LYS A 65 -6.18 9.69 15.71
CA LYS A 65 -6.02 9.99 17.15
C LYS A 65 -4.66 9.51 17.68
N GLY A 66 -4.16 8.42 17.14
CA GLY A 66 -2.86 7.83 17.46
C GLY A 66 -1.67 8.53 16.82
N GLY A 67 -1.90 9.60 16.04
CA GLY A 67 -0.84 10.47 15.56
C GLY A 67 -0.34 10.21 14.14
N PHE A 68 -0.92 9.29 13.37
CA PHE A 68 -0.53 9.09 11.97
C PHE A 68 -0.77 10.36 11.14
N GLY A 69 0.23 10.80 10.37
CA GLY A 69 0.14 11.98 9.50
C GLY A 69 -0.58 11.72 8.19
N LEU A 70 -0.43 10.52 7.64
CA LEU A 70 -1.11 10.06 6.43
C LEU A 70 -1.80 8.71 6.71
N ILE A 71 -2.99 8.57 6.21
CA ILE A 71 -3.69 7.29 6.12
C ILE A 71 -3.93 6.98 4.65
N THR A 72 -3.44 5.82 4.19
CA THR A 72 -3.79 5.25 2.89
C THR A 72 -4.79 4.12 3.12
N THR A 73 -5.95 4.19 2.46
CA THR A 73 -6.97 3.13 2.59
C THR A 73 -6.46 1.81 2.06
N GLY A 74 -7.09 0.71 2.44
CA GLY A 74 -6.94 -0.56 1.71
C GLY A 74 -7.38 -0.40 0.25
N VAL A 75 -6.94 -1.32 -0.58
CA VAL A 75 -7.20 -1.29 -2.02
C VAL A 75 -8.70 -1.24 -2.32
N LEU A 76 -9.07 -0.31 -3.21
CA LEU A 76 -10.39 -0.20 -3.81
C LEU A 76 -10.27 -0.54 -5.30
N PHE A 77 -11.07 -1.49 -5.77
CA PHE A 77 -11.05 -1.89 -7.16
C PHE A 77 -11.85 -0.90 -8.01
N THR A 78 -11.34 -0.60 -9.20
CA THR A 78 -11.94 0.42 -10.09
C THR A 78 -12.83 -0.19 -11.15
N ASP A 79 -12.61 -1.48 -11.48
CA ASP A 79 -13.39 -2.19 -12.50
C ASP A 79 -14.82 -2.48 -12.02
N THR A 80 -15.77 -2.31 -12.93
CA THR A 80 -17.19 -2.58 -12.72
C THR A 80 -17.79 -3.41 -13.86
N GLU A 81 -17.00 -3.78 -14.87
CA GLU A 81 -17.52 -4.23 -16.17
C GLU A 81 -16.81 -5.46 -16.75
N ILE A 82 -15.50 -5.61 -16.52
CA ILE A 82 -14.65 -6.54 -17.29
C ILE A 82 -14.32 -7.80 -16.50
N ASP A 83 -13.91 -7.63 -15.25
CA ASP A 83 -13.61 -8.74 -14.36
C ASP A 83 -14.88 -9.25 -13.69
N TYR A 84 -15.05 -10.58 -13.68
CA TYR A 84 -16.13 -11.19 -12.91
C TYR A 84 -15.67 -11.41 -11.48
N PHE A 85 -16.19 -10.63 -10.55
CA PHE A 85 -15.96 -10.79 -9.12
C PHE A 85 -17.27 -10.69 -8.33
N ASP A 86 -17.29 -11.35 -7.17
CA ASP A 86 -18.45 -11.28 -6.28
C ASP A 86 -18.65 -9.84 -5.78
N PRO A 87 -19.77 -9.18 -6.11
CA PRO A 87 -20.05 -7.81 -5.64
C PRO A 87 -20.07 -7.67 -4.11
N LYS A 88 -20.14 -8.77 -3.36
CA LYS A 88 -20.08 -8.73 -1.89
C LYS A 88 -18.66 -8.59 -1.34
N SER A 89 -17.65 -9.05 -2.08
CA SER A 89 -16.28 -9.12 -1.61
C SER A 89 -15.36 -8.04 -2.17
N MET A 90 -15.56 -7.64 -3.42
CA MET A 90 -14.68 -6.68 -4.12
C MET A 90 -15.52 -5.59 -4.79
N LYS A 91 -15.65 -4.47 -4.12
CA LYS A 91 -16.56 -3.42 -4.53
C LYS A 91 -15.80 -2.21 -5.06
N SER A 92 -16.22 -1.72 -6.22
CA SER A 92 -15.74 -0.46 -6.78
C SER A 92 -16.50 0.73 -6.20
N PRO A 93 -15.84 1.84 -5.86
CA PRO A 93 -16.50 3.11 -5.55
C PRO A 93 -17.45 3.59 -6.65
N LEU A 94 -17.20 3.17 -7.89
CA LEU A 94 -18.02 3.51 -9.07
C LEU A 94 -19.38 2.79 -9.11
N HIS A 95 -19.59 1.71 -8.34
CA HIS A 95 -20.90 1.08 -8.24
C HIS A 95 -21.93 1.98 -7.55
N ASN A 96 -21.50 2.75 -6.54
CA ASN A 96 -22.38 3.70 -5.84
C ASN A 96 -21.60 4.98 -5.47
N PRO A 97 -21.33 5.86 -6.46
CA PRO A 97 -20.48 7.04 -6.26
C PRO A 97 -21.01 8.00 -5.18
N THR A 98 -22.33 8.11 -5.05
CA THR A 98 -22.97 9.00 -4.05
C THR A 98 -22.72 8.50 -2.64
N VAL A 99 -22.85 7.20 -2.41
CA VAL A 99 -22.63 6.60 -1.08
C VAL A 99 -21.14 6.68 -0.73
N PHE A 100 -20.25 6.34 -1.68
CA PHE A 100 -18.82 6.49 -1.48
C PHE A 100 -18.45 7.92 -1.11
N ARG A 101 -18.93 8.91 -1.87
CA ARG A 101 -18.64 10.33 -1.65
C ARG A 101 -19.02 10.78 -0.25
N ARG A 102 -20.25 10.49 0.19
CA ARG A 102 -20.72 10.85 1.54
C ARG A 102 -19.84 10.25 2.64
N GLY A 103 -19.46 8.99 2.50
CA GLY A 103 -18.60 8.32 3.47
C GLY A 103 -17.20 8.91 3.50
N ALA A 104 -16.63 9.21 2.33
CA ALA A 104 -15.31 9.79 2.19
C ALA A 104 -15.24 11.23 2.71
N GLU A 105 -16.22 12.10 2.36
CA GLU A 105 -16.32 13.47 2.87
C GLU A 105 -16.36 13.49 4.40
N ARG A 106 -17.21 12.64 5.00
CA ARG A 106 -17.31 12.50 6.46
C ARG A 106 -15.98 12.04 7.07
N LEU A 107 -15.30 11.08 6.45
CA LEU A 107 -14.02 10.59 6.95
C LEU A 107 -12.94 11.67 6.87
N VAL A 108 -12.83 12.37 5.75
CA VAL A 108 -11.88 13.49 5.56
C VAL A 108 -12.06 14.56 6.62
N GLU A 109 -13.30 14.98 6.88
CA GLU A 109 -13.62 15.96 7.93
C GLU A 109 -13.14 15.48 9.30
N ARG A 110 -13.47 14.24 9.67
CA ARG A 110 -13.10 13.67 10.98
C ARG A 110 -11.60 13.50 11.16
N LEU A 111 -10.88 13.10 10.10
CA LEU A 111 -9.43 12.98 10.11
C LEU A 111 -8.75 14.35 10.17
N GLY A 112 -9.35 15.37 9.55
CA GLY A 112 -8.89 16.75 9.56
C GLY A 112 -8.77 17.33 10.97
N ALA A 113 -9.63 16.92 11.92
CA ALA A 113 -9.54 17.31 13.33
C ALA A 113 -8.21 16.87 14.01
N TYR A 114 -7.47 15.95 13.41
CA TYR A 114 -6.18 15.45 13.87
C TYR A 114 -5.03 15.80 12.91
N ASP A 115 -5.27 16.70 11.94
CA ASP A 115 -4.34 17.01 10.84
C ASP A 115 -3.78 15.76 10.16
N THR A 116 -4.64 14.78 9.93
CA THR A 116 -4.31 13.53 9.24
C THR A 116 -4.87 13.60 7.81
N LYS A 117 -4.00 13.38 6.83
CA LYS A 117 -4.40 13.36 5.41
C LYS A 117 -4.89 11.97 5.01
N LEU A 118 -5.81 11.93 4.06
CA LEU A 118 -6.37 10.69 3.50
C LEU A 118 -5.98 10.55 2.05
N PHE A 119 -5.35 9.42 1.70
CA PHE A 119 -5.19 8.94 0.33
C PHE A 119 -6.02 7.67 0.16
N CYS A 120 -6.64 7.50 -1.01
CA CYS A 120 -7.33 6.27 -1.35
C CYS A 120 -6.49 5.45 -2.33
N GLN A 121 -6.25 4.17 -1.99
CA GLN A 121 -5.54 3.27 -2.89
C GLN A 121 -6.51 2.70 -3.93
N ALA A 122 -6.14 2.80 -5.22
CA ALA A 122 -6.91 2.28 -6.35
C ALA A 122 -6.16 1.16 -7.07
N SER A 123 -6.88 0.12 -7.48
CA SER A 123 -6.34 -1.00 -8.25
C SER A 123 -7.17 -1.31 -9.48
N MET A 124 -6.49 -1.58 -10.59
CA MET A 124 -7.08 -2.01 -11.85
C MET A 124 -7.62 -3.47 -11.81
N GLY A 125 -7.25 -4.24 -10.77
CA GLY A 125 -7.64 -5.63 -10.57
C GLY A 125 -6.50 -6.48 -9.99
N VAL A 126 -6.82 -7.69 -9.58
CA VAL A 126 -5.84 -8.63 -8.99
C VAL A 126 -5.15 -9.52 -10.04
N GLY A 127 -5.67 -9.57 -11.27
CA GLY A 127 -5.12 -10.40 -12.34
C GLY A 127 -5.02 -11.87 -11.95
N ARG A 128 -3.87 -12.51 -12.20
CA ARG A 128 -3.65 -13.95 -11.96
C ARG A 128 -3.69 -14.40 -10.49
N THR A 129 -3.80 -13.50 -9.53
CA THR A 129 -3.80 -13.92 -8.12
C THR A 129 -5.06 -14.69 -7.72
N ALA A 130 -6.18 -14.45 -8.39
CA ALA A 130 -7.44 -15.15 -8.15
C ALA A 130 -8.18 -15.50 -9.45
N PRO A 131 -9.05 -16.53 -9.46
CA PRO A 131 -9.89 -16.84 -10.63
C PRO A 131 -10.93 -15.75 -10.89
N GLY A 132 -11.40 -15.65 -12.14
CA GLY A 132 -12.41 -14.66 -12.56
C GLY A 132 -11.85 -13.31 -12.98
N PHE A 133 -10.54 -13.11 -12.90
CA PHE A 133 -9.86 -11.89 -13.32
C PHE A 133 -9.06 -12.10 -14.59
N LYS A 134 -9.08 -11.08 -15.47
CA LYS A 134 -8.28 -11.06 -16.69
C LYS A 134 -6.86 -10.55 -16.42
N THR A 135 -5.94 -10.90 -17.31
CA THR A 135 -4.48 -10.69 -17.16
C THR A 135 -3.90 -10.09 -18.44
N PRO A 136 -2.66 -9.58 -18.44
CA PRO A 136 -2.05 -9.08 -19.68
C PRO A 136 -1.88 -10.15 -20.75
N SER A 137 -1.60 -11.38 -20.34
CA SER A 137 -1.42 -12.57 -21.19
C SER A 137 -2.02 -13.78 -20.49
N SER A 138 -2.36 -14.84 -21.18
CA SER A 138 -2.84 -16.08 -20.54
C SER A 138 -1.79 -16.65 -19.60
N LEU A 139 -2.09 -16.70 -18.30
CA LEU A 139 -1.15 -17.04 -17.21
C LEU A 139 -1.76 -18.08 -16.27
N PRO A 140 -0.94 -18.94 -15.64
CA PRO A 140 -1.42 -19.81 -14.55
C PRO A 140 -1.95 -18.96 -13.40
N ILE A 141 -3.11 -19.32 -12.85
CA ILE A 141 -3.69 -18.62 -11.69
C ILE A 141 -2.90 -18.99 -10.44
N TYR A 142 -2.54 -18.00 -9.63
CA TYR A 142 -1.73 -18.22 -8.42
C TYR A 142 -2.38 -19.17 -7.43
N SER A 143 -3.65 -18.91 -7.09
CA SER A 143 -4.40 -19.73 -6.12
C SER A 143 -4.80 -21.11 -6.64
N ILE A 144 -4.87 -21.28 -7.98
CA ILE A 144 -5.24 -22.55 -8.64
C ILE A 144 -4.34 -22.74 -9.88
N PRO A 145 -3.07 -23.18 -9.72
CA PRO A 145 -2.10 -23.23 -10.83
C PRO A 145 -2.47 -24.12 -12.01
N SER A 146 -3.44 -25.02 -11.85
CA SER A 146 -3.98 -25.85 -12.93
C SER A 146 -4.95 -25.09 -13.86
N MET A 147 -5.42 -23.91 -13.43
CA MET A 147 -6.28 -23.04 -14.25
C MET A 147 -5.45 -21.95 -14.92
N THR A 148 -5.91 -21.54 -16.10
CA THR A 148 -5.28 -20.44 -16.86
C THR A 148 -6.25 -19.27 -16.95
N SER A 149 -5.75 -18.06 -16.73
CA SER A 149 -6.51 -16.82 -16.88
C SER A 149 -6.72 -16.45 -18.36
N THR A 150 -7.73 -15.63 -18.62
CA THR A 150 -7.98 -15.04 -19.94
C THR A 150 -7.22 -13.73 -20.10
N ALA A 151 -6.58 -13.52 -21.25
CA ALA A 151 -5.92 -12.27 -21.57
C ALA A 151 -6.93 -11.14 -21.85
N LEU A 152 -6.58 -9.91 -21.44
CA LEU A 152 -7.27 -8.68 -21.80
C LEU A 152 -7.09 -8.37 -23.29
N THR A 153 -8.15 -7.95 -23.97
CA THR A 153 -8.04 -7.27 -25.27
C THR A 153 -7.45 -5.85 -25.05
N THR A 154 -6.97 -5.24 -26.14
CA THR A 154 -6.48 -3.85 -26.10
C THR A 154 -7.57 -2.86 -25.69
N ASP A 155 -8.81 -3.05 -26.18
CA ASP A 155 -9.95 -2.21 -25.81
C ASP A 155 -10.32 -2.36 -24.33
N GLU A 156 -10.26 -3.58 -23.79
CA GLU A 156 -10.46 -3.79 -22.35
C GLU A 156 -9.38 -3.12 -21.49
N VAL A 157 -8.11 -3.12 -21.95
CA VAL A 157 -7.04 -2.37 -21.27
C VAL A 157 -7.38 -0.89 -21.23
N LYS A 158 -7.73 -0.28 -22.37
CA LYS A 158 -8.13 1.13 -22.45
C LYS A 158 -9.34 1.43 -21.57
N ARG A 159 -10.33 0.56 -21.57
CA ARG A 159 -11.52 0.71 -20.71
C ARG A 159 -11.16 0.68 -19.22
N LYS A 160 -10.28 -0.21 -18.78
CA LYS A 160 -9.80 -0.25 -17.40
C LYS A 160 -9.01 1.02 -17.02
N ILE A 161 -8.22 1.59 -17.93
CA ILE A 161 -7.55 2.88 -17.73
C ILE A 161 -8.58 3.99 -17.48
N GLU A 162 -9.63 4.08 -18.31
CA GLU A 162 -10.72 5.04 -18.11
C GLU A 162 -11.40 4.91 -16.74
N LEU A 163 -11.65 3.68 -16.29
CA LEU A 163 -12.25 3.42 -14.98
C LEU A 163 -11.33 3.85 -13.82
N MET A 164 -10.02 3.67 -13.95
CA MET A 164 -9.03 4.20 -13.00
C MET A 164 -9.09 5.71 -12.91
N VAL A 165 -9.12 6.41 -14.05
CA VAL A 165 -9.21 7.88 -14.12
C VAL A 165 -10.53 8.39 -13.52
N LYS A 166 -11.67 7.77 -13.84
CA LYS A 166 -12.97 8.09 -13.25
C LYS A 166 -12.98 7.91 -11.73
N THR A 167 -12.30 6.88 -11.24
CA THR A 167 -12.18 6.64 -9.80
C THR A 167 -11.36 7.73 -9.12
N ALA A 168 -10.25 8.15 -9.72
CA ALA A 168 -9.45 9.27 -9.21
C ALA A 168 -10.23 10.58 -9.17
N GLU A 169 -11.04 10.86 -10.20
CA GLU A 169 -11.94 12.01 -10.24
C GLU A 169 -12.96 11.98 -9.10
N LEU A 170 -13.56 10.79 -8.85
CA LEU A 170 -14.48 10.61 -7.73
C LEU A 170 -13.79 10.86 -6.39
N TYR A 171 -12.57 10.35 -6.19
CA TYR A 171 -11.79 10.60 -4.97
C TYR A 171 -11.56 12.09 -4.75
N LYS A 172 -11.09 12.81 -5.77
CA LYS A 172 -10.89 14.26 -5.71
C LYS A 172 -12.19 15.00 -5.36
N LYS A 173 -13.30 14.67 -6.04
CA LYS A 173 -14.63 15.27 -5.78
C LYS A 173 -15.17 14.94 -4.39
N SER A 174 -14.66 13.90 -3.74
CA SER A 174 -14.99 13.49 -2.37
C SER A 174 -14.09 14.12 -1.31
N GLY A 175 -13.23 15.08 -1.68
CA GLY A 175 -12.32 15.75 -0.76
C GLY A 175 -11.11 14.91 -0.32
N VAL A 176 -10.90 13.73 -0.91
CA VAL A 176 -9.71 12.88 -0.65
C VAL A 176 -8.46 13.60 -1.12
N HIS A 177 -7.44 13.68 -0.28
CA HIS A 177 -6.27 14.54 -0.49
C HIS A 177 -5.33 14.07 -1.61
N GLY A 178 -5.37 12.79 -1.97
CA GLY A 178 -4.56 12.23 -3.05
C GLY A 178 -4.91 10.78 -3.34
N ILE A 179 -4.35 10.23 -4.40
CA ILE A 179 -4.54 8.84 -4.79
C ILE A 179 -3.23 8.06 -4.66
N GLU A 180 -3.30 6.82 -4.16
CA GLU A 180 -2.21 5.85 -4.30
C GLU A 180 -2.59 4.82 -5.36
N LEU A 181 -1.79 4.69 -6.41
CA LEU A 181 -1.96 3.63 -7.41
C LEU A 181 -1.33 2.35 -6.87
N HIS A 182 -2.15 1.30 -6.71
CA HIS A 182 -1.65 -0.05 -6.47
C HIS A 182 -1.14 -0.62 -7.80
N ALA A 183 0.01 -0.11 -8.22
CA ALA A 183 0.50 -0.30 -9.58
C ALA A 183 1.51 -1.44 -9.64
N VAL A 184 2.78 -1.18 -9.43
CA VAL A 184 3.87 -2.14 -9.64
C VAL A 184 4.11 -2.93 -8.34
N HIS A 185 3.08 -3.62 -7.85
CA HIS A 185 3.08 -4.15 -6.49
C HIS A 185 2.36 -5.50 -6.36
N TRP A 186 2.98 -6.42 -5.64
CA TRP A 186 2.48 -7.75 -5.22
C TRP A 186 2.04 -8.69 -6.33
N GLY A 187 2.34 -8.38 -7.59
CA GLY A 187 1.89 -9.21 -8.71
C GLY A 187 0.40 -9.02 -9.04
N TYR A 188 -0.22 -7.89 -8.68
CA TYR A 188 -1.55 -7.50 -9.15
C TYR A 188 -1.51 -7.06 -10.60
N LEU A 189 -2.66 -6.74 -11.20
CA LEU A 189 -2.78 -6.59 -12.64
C LEU A 189 -1.77 -5.61 -13.26
N LEU A 190 -1.59 -4.41 -12.68
CA LEU A 190 -0.61 -3.45 -13.19
C LEU A 190 0.83 -3.96 -13.04
N ASP A 191 1.15 -4.64 -11.95
CA ASP A 191 2.45 -5.29 -11.78
C ASP A 191 2.70 -6.39 -12.82
N GLN A 192 1.64 -7.14 -13.18
CA GLN A 192 1.70 -8.14 -14.24
C GLN A 192 1.92 -7.52 -15.62
N PHE A 193 1.42 -6.30 -15.89
CA PHE A 193 1.77 -5.57 -17.11
C PHE A 193 3.24 -5.20 -17.16
N VAL A 194 3.81 -4.80 -16.02
CA VAL A 194 5.18 -4.29 -15.95
C VAL A 194 6.24 -5.41 -15.99
N MET A 195 5.97 -6.57 -15.39
CA MET A 195 6.93 -7.69 -15.41
C MET A 195 6.94 -8.45 -16.74
N ALA A 196 8.12 -8.60 -17.35
CA ALA A 196 8.29 -9.31 -18.63
C ALA A 196 7.81 -10.78 -18.59
N MET A 197 7.97 -11.47 -17.45
CA MET A 197 7.54 -12.87 -17.32
C MET A 197 6.02 -13.05 -17.37
N THR A 198 5.24 -12.03 -17.01
CA THR A 198 3.78 -12.05 -17.00
C THR A 198 3.15 -11.31 -18.16
N ASN A 199 3.89 -10.42 -18.83
CA ASN A 199 3.42 -9.67 -19.98
C ASN A 199 4.12 -10.13 -21.27
N ARG A 200 3.42 -10.97 -22.03
CA ARG A 200 3.87 -11.51 -23.33
C ARG A 200 3.06 -10.94 -24.50
N ARG A 201 2.51 -9.71 -24.30
CA ARG A 201 1.76 -9.02 -25.36
C ARG A 201 2.68 -8.56 -26.48
N THR A 202 2.11 -8.46 -27.67
CA THR A 202 2.77 -8.00 -28.88
C THR A 202 2.22 -6.67 -29.41
N ASP A 203 1.22 -6.10 -28.69
CA ASP A 203 0.69 -4.77 -28.94
C ASP A 203 1.48 -3.67 -28.20
N GLU A 204 0.96 -2.43 -28.22
CA GLU A 204 1.59 -1.27 -27.60
C GLU A 204 1.81 -1.37 -26.07
N TYR A 205 1.22 -2.36 -25.41
CA TYR A 205 1.35 -2.59 -23.96
C TYR A 205 2.33 -3.71 -23.60
N GLY A 206 3.08 -4.27 -24.56
CA GLY A 206 4.01 -5.37 -24.35
C GLY A 206 5.40 -5.12 -24.94
N GLY A 207 6.34 -6.02 -24.66
CA GLY A 207 7.72 -5.95 -25.18
C GLY A 207 8.67 -5.14 -24.29
N THR A 208 9.12 -3.96 -24.71
CA THR A 208 10.09 -3.13 -23.96
C THR A 208 9.52 -2.65 -22.62
N LEU A 209 10.39 -2.22 -21.70
CA LEU A 209 9.95 -1.71 -20.40
C LEU A 209 9.02 -0.48 -20.58
N GLU A 210 9.32 0.40 -21.52
CA GLU A 210 8.50 1.57 -21.83
C GLU A 210 7.07 1.17 -22.24
N ASN A 211 6.94 0.16 -23.10
CA ASN A 211 5.64 -0.34 -23.52
C ASN A 211 4.91 -1.06 -22.37
N ARG A 212 5.62 -1.83 -21.55
CA ARG A 212 5.06 -2.48 -20.37
C ARG A 212 4.59 -1.48 -19.31
N MET A 213 5.26 -0.33 -19.20
CA MET A 213 4.87 0.79 -18.33
C MET A 213 3.79 1.70 -18.92
N ARG A 214 3.45 1.56 -20.20
CA ARG A 214 2.48 2.42 -20.90
C ARG A 214 1.12 2.50 -20.20
N VAL A 215 0.59 1.38 -19.72
CA VAL A 215 -0.69 1.35 -18.97
C VAL A 215 -0.61 2.28 -17.75
N VAL A 216 0.47 2.20 -16.98
CA VAL A 216 0.68 3.04 -15.79
C VAL A 216 0.83 4.50 -16.17
N LYS A 217 1.57 4.79 -17.25
CA LYS A 217 1.75 6.13 -17.79
C LYS A 217 0.41 6.75 -18.21
N GLU A 218 -0.39 6.05 -19.01
CA GLU A 218 -1.69 6.53 -19.48
C GLU A 218 -2.69 6.78 -18.34
N ILE A 219 -2.66 5.97 -17.27
CA ILE A 219 -3.44 6.22 -16.05
C ILE A 219 -3.01 7.54 -15.40
N ILE A 220 -1.70 7.76 -15.21
CA ILE A 220 -1.16 8.97 -14.58
C ILE A 220 -1.50 10.20 -15.40
N GLU A 221 -1.27 10.17 -16.73
CA GLU A 221 -1.61 11.26 -17.65
C GLU A 221 -3.11 11.58 -17.63
N GLY A 222 -3.97 10.56 -17.66
CA GLY A 222 -5.43 10.72 -17.57
C GLY A 222 -5.88 11.34 -16.25
N ILE A 223 -5.23 10.97 -15.13
CA ILE A 223 -5.51 11.58 -13.82
C ILE A 223 -5.06 13.04 -13.81
N HIS A 224 -3.88 13.38 -14.32
CA HIS A 224 -3.43 14.77 -14.42
C HIS A 224 -4.36 15.61 -15.29
N GLN A 225 -4.79 15.09 -16.44
CA GLN A 225 -5.74 15.78 -17.33
C GLN A 225 -7.09 16.04 -16.65
N THR A 226 -7.59 15.07 -15.86
CA THR A 226 -8.93 15.15 -15.26
C THR A 226 -8.92 15.83 -13.89
N CYS A 227 -7.89 15.56 -13.08
CA CYS A 227 -7.77 16.05 -11.71
C CYS A 227 -6.81 17.25 -11.57
N GLY A 228 -6.04 17.59 -12.61
CA GLY A 228 -4.99 18.62 -12.56
C GLY A 228 -3.70 18.09 -11.90
N ASP A 229 -2.58 18.75 -12.21
CA ASP A 229 -1.22 18.36 -11.79
C ASP A 229 -0.98 18.52 -10.29
N ASP A 230 -1.82 19.29 -9.61
CA ASP A 230 -1.76 19.55 -8.19
C ASP A 230 -2.37 18.40 -7.34
N TYR A 231 -3.21 17.54 -7.95
CA TYR A 231 -3.75 16.38 -7.24
C TYR A 231 -2.68 15.29 -7.13
N PRO A 232 -2.12 15.03 -5.94
CA PRO A 232 -0.94 14.19 -5.82
C PRO A 232 -1.26 12.72 -6.09
N ILE A 233 -0.43 12.12 -6.91
CA ILE A 233 -0.41 10.69 -7.19
C ILE A 233 0.79 10.10 -6.46
N SER A 234 0.57 9.12 -5.59
CA SER A 234 1.61 8.22 -5.10
C SER A 234 1.47 6.85 -5.77
N VAL A 235 2.56 6.10 -5.81
CA VAL A 235 2.56 4.75 -6.38
C VAL A 235 3.07 3.76 -5.34
N ARG A 236 2.31 2.68 -5.13
CA ARG A 236 2.79 1.51 -4.39
C ARG A 236 3.64 0.65 -5.30
N LEU A 237 4.90 0.44 -4.92
CA LEU A 237 5.92 -0.21 -5.75
C LEU A 237 6.65 -1.31 -4.96
N GLY A 238 6.63 -2.54 -5.48
CA GLY A 238 7.56 -3.59 -5.08
C GLY A 238 8.87 -3.44 -5.85
N LEU A 239 9.91 -2.89 -5.20
CA LEU A 239 11.15 -2.51 -5.87
C LEU A 239 11.91 -3.69 -6.48
N LYS A 240 11.83 -4.87 -5.84
CA LYS A 240 12.41 -6.12 -6.30
C LYS A 240 11.42 -7.26 -6.04
N SER A 241 11.21 -8.14 -7.01
CA SER A 241 10.15 -9.14 -6.93
C SER A 241 10.56 -10.44 -6.21
N TYR A 242 11.83 -10.83 -6.23
CA TYR A 242 12.33 -12.11 -5.71
C TYR A 242 11.59 -13.34 -6.26
N VAL A 243 11.19 -13.30 -7.53
CA VAL A 243 10.46 -14.38 -8.20
C VAL A 243 11.41 -15.18 -9.07
N LYS A 244 11.47 -16.50 -8.83
CA LYS A 244 12.23 -17.45 -9.65
C LYS A 244 11.39 -18.05 -10.79
N ALA A 245 10.12 -18.33 -10.51
CA ALA A 245 9.12 -18.83 -11.45
C ALA A 245 7.73 -18.59 -10.86
N PHE A 246 6.66 -18.87 -11.62
CA PHE A 246 5.31 -18.83 -11.07
C PHE A 246 5.19 -19.71 -9.82
N ASN A 247 4.65 -19.13 -8.75
CA ASN A 247 4.51 -19.75 -7.43
C ASN A 247 5.83 -20.21 -6.79
N LYS A 248 6.97 -19.62 -7.20
CA LYS A 248 8.29 -19.98 -6.67
C LYS A 248 9.14 -18.74 -6.39
N ALA A 249 9.47 -18.53 -5.12
CA ALA A 249 10.38 -17.49 -4.68
C ALA A 249 11.85 -17.83 -5.01
N SER A 250 12.66 -16.80 -5.25
CA SER A 250 14.11 -16.85 -5.20
C SER A 250 14.56 -16.46 -3.81
N LEU A 251 14.94 -17.42 -2.97
CA LEU A 251 15.28 -17.16 -1.57
C LEU A 251 16.62 -16.45 -1.39
N THR A 252 17.53 -16.62 -2.33
CA THR A 252 18.89 -16.04 -2.31
C THR A 252 19.05 -14.85 -3.24
N GLY A 253 18.04 -14.52 -4.07
CA GLY A 253 18.12 -13.52 -5.12
C GLY A 253 18.80 -14.02 -6.40
N GLU A 254 19.02 -15.33 -6.51
CA GLU A 254 19.62 -15.97 -7.70
C GLU A 254 18.55 -16.46 -8.68
N ASN A 255 18.89 -16.45 -9.98
CA ASN A 255 18.03 -16.93 -11.06
C ASN A 255 16.62 -16.28 -11.03
N GLU A 256 16.55 -14.99 -10.78
CA GLU A 256 15.29 -14.26 -10.77
C GLU A 256 14.76 -14.09 -12.20
N ALA A 257 13.47 -14.44 -12.38
CA ALA A 257 12.74 -14.27 -13.63
C ALA A 257 11.81 -13.04 -13.58
N GLY A 258 11.57 -12.49 -12.39
CA GLY A 258 10.76 -11.29 -12.19
C GLY A 258 11.59 -10.00 -12.23
N ARG A 259 11.05 -8.93 -11.66
CA ARG A 259 11.71 -7.62 -11.61
C ARG A 259 12.95 -7.67 -10.73
N THR A 260 14.10 -7.25 -11.30
CA THR A 260 15.36 -7.04 -10.57
C THR A 260 15.35 -5.69 -9.85
N LEU A 261 16.38 -5.44 -9.01
CA LEU A 261 16.55 -4.13 -8.37
C LEU A 261 16.81 -3.03 -9.39
N GLU A 262 17.62 -3.29 -10.38
CA GLU A 262 17.99 -2.35 -11.43
C GLU A 262 16.75 -1.92 -12.24
N GLU A 263 15.92 -2.88 -12.66
CA GLU A 263 14.63 -2.59 -13.32
C GLU A 263 13.70 -1.81 -12.38
N GLY A 264 13.65 -2.16 -11.09
CA GLY A 264 12.85 -1.43 -10.09
C GLY A 264 13.29 0.02 -9.92
N VAL A 265 14.59 0.29 -9.89
CA VAL A 265 15.15 1.65 -9.83
C VAL A 265 14.85 2.44 -11.10
N GLU A 266 14.94 1.81 -12.27
CA GLU A 266 14.55 2.47 -13.53
C GLU A 266 13.06 2.82 -13.57
N ILE A 267 12.19 1.93 -13.07
CA ILE A 267 10.76 2.21 -12.90
C ILE A 267 10.53 3.40 -11.98
N CYS A 268 11.32 3.57 -10.89
CA CYS A 268 11.21 4.74 -10.02
C CYS A 268 11.43 6.06 -10.79
N LYS A 269 12.47 6.11 -11.63
CA LYS A 269 12.76 7.28 -12.49
C LYS A 269 11.65 7.55 -13.50
N MET A 270 11.14 6.49 -14.14
CA MET A 270 10.01 6.62 -15.07
C MET A 270 8.77 7.18 -14.37
N LEU A 271 8.42 6.67 -13.19
CA LEU A 271 7.28 7.15 -12.41
C LEU A 271 7.43 8.63 -12.01
N GLU A 272 8.63 9.05 -11.55
CA GLU A 272 8.90 10.47 -11.30
C GLU A 272 8.73 11.31 -12.56
N SER A 273 9.24 10.85 -13.71
CA SER A 273 9.11 11.56 -14.99
C SER A 273 7.65 11.65 -15.47
N TYR A 274 6.78 10.73 -15.09
CA TYR A 274 5.34 10.78 -15.36
C TYR A 274 4.57 11.74 -14.44
N GLY A 275 5.24 12.31 -13.43
CA GLY A 275 4.65 13.29 -12.52
C GLY A 275 4.15 12.72 -11.18
N VAL A 276 4.49 11.47 -10.84
CA VAL A 276 4.26 10.89 -9.50
C VAL A 276 4.93 11.74 -8.43
N LYS A 277 4.29 11.89 -7.26
CA LYS A 277 4.74 12.78 -6.18
C LYS A 277 5.32 12.06 -4.96
N ALA A 278 5.17 10.73 -4.87
CA ALA A 278 5.81 9.90 -3.85
C ALA A 278 5.80 8.42 -4.27
N LEU A 279 6.77 7.64 -3.79
CA LEU A 279 6.82 6.19 -3.98
C LEU A 279 6.71 5.50 -2.61
N SER A 280 5.70 4.66 -2.45
CA SER A 280 5.53 3.79 -1.29
C SER A 280 6.14 2.43 -1.62
N VAL A 281 7.33 2.15 -1.08
CA VAL A 281 8.16 1.03 -1.52
C VAL A 281 8.19 -0.14 -0.54
N ASP A 282 8.18 -1.34 -1.09
CA ASP A 282 8.53 -2.58 -0.42
C ASP A 282 9.16 -3.57 -1.41
N VAL A 283 9.14 -4.88 -1.14
CA VAL A 283 9.69 -5.93 -1.98
C VAL A 283 8.81 -7.16 -1.97
N GLY A 284 8.97 -8.02 -2.98
CA GLY A 284 8.23 -9.27 -3.12
C GLY A 284 6.88 -9.14 -3.83
N THR A 285 6.31 -10.30 -4.14
CA THR A 285 4.99 -10.47 -4.77
C THR A 285 4.28 -11.67 -4.14
N TYR A 286 3.09 -12.05 -4.63
CA TYR A 286 2.45 -13.31 -4.25
C TYR A 286 3.35 -14.52 -4.53
N ASP A 287 4.08 -14.54 -5.65
CA ASP A 287 5.01 -15.64 -6.00
C ASP A 287 6.21 -15.73 -5.05
N SER A 288 6.48 -14.66 -4.29
CA SER A 288 7.53 -14.54 -3.29
C SER A 288 6.99 -14.00 -1.96
N PHE A 289 5.84 -14.50 -1.54
CA PHE A 289 5.02 -13.97 -0.42
C PHE A 289 5.80 -13.78 0.88
N TYR A 290 6.81 -14.60 1.10
CA TYR A 290 7.77 -14.49 2.18
C TYR A 290 8.42 -13.11 2.30
N TYR A 291 8.71 -12.45 1.16
CA TYR A 291 9.24 -11.08 1.11
C TYR A 291 8.14 -10.03 1.16
N ALA A 292 7.01 -10.27 0.48
CA ALA A 292 5.89 -9.33 0.42
C ALA A 292 5.21 -9.14 1.79
N CYS A 293 5.04 -10.24 2.54
CA CYS A 293 4.46 -10.24 3.87
C CYS A 293 5.38 -10.93 4.89
N PRO A 294 6.54 -10.33 5.19
CA PRO A 294 7.59 -10.99 5.94
C PRO A 294 7.16 -11.38 7.36
N PRO A 295 7.41 -12.66 7.75
CA PRO A 295 7.09 -13.18 9.08
C PRO A 295 8.09 -12.71 10.15
N ALA A 296 7.89 -13.19 11.38
CA ALA A 296 8.65 -12.77 12.57
C ALA A 296 10.17 -12.92 12.45
N TYR A 297 10.63 -13.98 11.78
CA TYR A 297 12.06 -14.30 11.63
C TYR A 297 12.77 -13.49 10.52
N MET A 298 12.04 -12.75 9.68
CA MET A 298 12.65 -11.77 8.79
C MET A 298 13.11 -10.55 9.57
N PRO A 299 14.32 -10.02 9.34
CA PRO A 299 14.81 -8.84 10.03
C PRO A 299 13.88 -7.63 9.86
N LYS A 300 13.74 -6.81 10.90
CA LYS A 300 13.11 -5.50 10.77
C LYS A 300 13.94 -4.64 9.81
N GLY A 301 13.28 -3.84 8.99
CA GLY A 301 13.96 -2.96 8.02
C GLY A 301 14.75 -3.69 6.92
N HIS A 302 14.44 -4.97 6.65
CA HIS A 302 15.19 -5.80 5.70
C HIS A 302 15.30 -5.22 4.28
N GLY A 303 14.38 -4.35 3.87
CA GLY A 303 14.39 -3.69 2.56
C GLY A 303 15.17 -2.37 2.49
N LEU A 304 15.61 -1.80 3.61
CA LEU A 304 16.16 -0.44 3.66
C LEU A 304 17.35 -0.20 2.73
N LYS A 305 18.27 -1.18 2.60
CA LYS A 305 19.41 -1.07 1.67
C LYS A 305 18.97 -0.97 0.21
N LEU A 306 17.84 -1.59 -0.15
CA LEU A 306 17.27 -1.52 -1.50
C LEU A 306 16.54 -0.18 -1.68
N TYR A 307 15.80 0.27 -0.65
CA TYR A 307 15.07 1.54 -0.71
C TYR A 307 16.00 2.74 -0.83
N ALA A 308 17.19 2.68 -0.20
CA ALA A 308 18.24 3.67 -0.39
C ALA A 308 18.63 3.85 -1.87
N LYS A 309 18.65 2.75 -2.67
CA LYS A 309 18.92 2.84 -4.11
C LYS A 309 17.80 3.53 -4.89
N ALA A 310 16.55 3.35 -4.49
CA ALA A 310 15.46 4.14 -5.04
C ALA A 310 15.58 5.61 -4.62
N LYS A 311 15.91 5.88 -3.35
CA LYS A 311 16.09 7.25 -2.84
C LYS A 311 17.24 7.99 -3.53
N GLU A 312 18.34 7.33 -3.84
CA GLU A 312 19.46 7.89 -4.61
C GLU A 312 19.06 8.24 -6.06
N ALA A 313 18.04 7.58 -6.60
CA ALA A 313 17.67 7.67 -8.02
C ALA A 313 16.59 8.69 -8.35
N VAL A 314 15.82 9.16 -7.34
CA VAL A 314 14.70 10.09 -7.52
C VAL A 314 14.71 11.19 -6.45
N ASN A 315 14.04 12.33 -6.76
CA ASN A 315 13.92 13.48 -5.86
C ASN A 315 12.60 13.48 -5.06
N ILE A 316 11.62 12.67 -5.46
CA ILE A 316 10.35 12.54 -4.76
C ILE A 316 10.50 11.68 -3.50
N PRO A 317 9.65 11.88 -2.48
CA PRO A 317 9.71 11.11 -1.24
C PRO A 317 9.60 9.60 -1.44
N ILE A 318 10.46 8.85 -0.75
CA ILE A 318 10.42 7.40 -0.61
C ILE A 318 9.80 7.05 0.75
N LEU A 319 8.65 6.39 0.72
CA LEU A 319 7.94 5.92 1.90
C LEU A 319 8.23 4.44 2.09
N ALA A 320 9.07 4.10 3.06
CA ALA A 320 9.56 2.74 3.30
C ALA A 320 8.50 1.86 3.99
N GLY A 321 8.11 0.76 3.35
CA GLY A 321 7.23 -0.27 3.91
C GLY A 321 7.98 -1.49 4.43
N SER A 322 7.23 -2.49 4.84
CA SER A 322 7.71 -3.84 5.22
C SER A 322 8.64 -3.88 6.45
N ARG A 323 8.12 -4.43 7.58
CA ARG A 323 8.87 -4.61 8.85
C ARG A 323 9.46 -3.33 9.47
N MET A 324 8.83 -2.16 9.24
CA MET A 324 9.24 -0.85 9.79
C MET A 324 8.61 -0.53 11.17
N GLY A 325 8.03 -1.51 11.86
CA GLY A 325 7.38 -1.31 13.17
C GLY A 325 8.36 -1.19 14.35
N ASP A 326 9.35 -0.32 14.22
CA ASP A 326 10.34 -0.01 15.23
C ASP A 326 10.80 1.45 15.05
N PRO A 327 10.52 2.36 16.00
CA PRO A 327 10.79 3.78 15.81
C PRO A 327 12.30 4.11 15.74
N TRP A 328 13.17 3.35 16.40
CA TRP A 328 14.62 3.56 16.30
C TRP A 328 15.15 3.21 14.91
N ILE A 329 14.65 2.11 14.31
CA ILE A 329 14.99 1.76 12.92
C ILE A 329 14.49 2.84 11.96
N CYS A 330 13.29 3.39 12.20
CA CYS A 330 12.76 4.50 11.40
C CYS A 330 13.64 5.75 11.52
N ALA A 331 13.99 6.15 12.74
CA ALA A 331 14.84 7.33 12.99
C ALA A 331 16.22 7.19 12.34
N LYS A 332 16.85 6.01 12.50
CA LYS A 332 18.11 5.69 11.85
C LYS A 332 18.01 5.76 10.33
N ALA A 333 16.98 5.16 9.74
CA ALA A 333 16.79 5.13 8.29
C ALA A 333 16.56 6.53 7.72
N LEU A 334 15.84 7.41 8.44
CA LEU A 334 15.65 8.82 8.08
C LEU A 334 16.97 9.58 8.11
N ARG A 335 17.73 9.49 9.23
CA ARG A 335 19.05 10.11 9.39
C ARG A 335 20.04 9.68 8.30
N ASP A 336 20.08 8.38 8.00
CA ASP A 336 21.00 7.81 7.03
C ASP A 336 20.54 8.00 5.57
N GLY A 337 19.43 8.75 5.32
CA GLY A 337 18.92 9.05 3.99
C GLY A 337 18.40 7.83 3.23
N GLN A 338 17.95 6.78 3.91
CA GLN A 338 17.45 5.58 3.29
C GLN A 338 15.96 5.65 2.92
N ALA A 339 15.21 6.55 3.56
CA ALA A 339 13.79 6.81 3.30
C ALA A 339 13.40 8.19 3.85
N ASP A 340 12.27 8.73 3.38
CA ASP A 340 11.71 10.02 3.84
C ASP A 340 10.58 9.86 4.85
N ALA A 341 9.85 8.73 4.80
CA ALA A 341 8.75 8.40 5.70
C ALA A 341 8.55 6.88 5.79
N PHE A 342 7.67 6.42 6.69
CA PHE A 342 7.53 5.02 7.04
C PHE A 342 6.08 4.56 6.96
N VAL A 343 5.83 3.49 6.20
CA VAL A 343 4.50 2.91 5.98
C VAL A 343 4.28 1.77 6.96
N LEU A 344 3.42 2.01 7.94
CA LEU A 344 3.12 1.09 9.04
C LEU A 344 1.76 0.43 8.84
N SER A 345 1.68 -0.66 8.05
CA SER A 345 0.42 -1.42 7.87
C SER A 345 0.12 -2.28 9.11
N ARG A 346 0.76 -3.45 9.24
CA ARG A 346 0.55 -4.35 10.39
C ARG A 346 0.88 -3.73 11.76
N PRO A 347 1.91 -2.87 11.90
CA PRO A 347 2.13 -2.16 13.16
C PRO A 347 0.97 -1.28 13.60
N SER A 348 0.25 -0.62 12.68
CA SER A 348 -0.92 0.21 13.01
C SER A 348 -2.16 -0.61 13.43
N LEU A 349 -2.23 -1.90 13.06
CA LEU A 349 -3.21 -2.84 13.63
C LEU A 349 -2.84 -3.21 15.06
N ALA A 350 -1.56 -3.52 15.29
CA ALA A 350 -1.07 -3.92 16.60
C ALA A 350 -1.20 -2.76 17.60
N ASP A 351 -0.77 -1.57 17.22
CA ASP A 351 -0.86 -0.37 18.05
C ASP A 351 -1.25 0.86 17.21
N PRO A 352 -2.51 1.31 17.28
CA PRO A 352 -2.93 2.52 16.59
C PRO A 352 -2.28 3.80 17.14
N GLU A 353 -1.74 3.79 18.37
CA GLU A 353 -1.06 4.91 19.00
C GLU A 353 0.47 4.89 18.81
N PHE A 354 0.97 4.09 17.88
CA PHE A 354 2.42 3.96 17.62
C PHE A 354 3.12 5.32 17.47
N PRO A 355 2.66 6.26 16.60
CA PRO A 355 3.31 7.57 16.49
C PRO A 355 3.24 8.37 17.77
N LYS A 356 2.08 8.44 18.43
CA LYS A 356 1.88 9.22 19.65
C LYS A 356 2.75 8.74 20.80
N LYS A 357 2.89 7.43 20.98
CA LYS A 357 3.77 6.86 22.01
C LYS A 357 5.24 7.16 21.72
N THR A 358 5.63 7.13 20.45
CA THR A 358 6.97 7.53 20.03
C THR A 358 7.23 9.02 20.33
N GLU A 359 6.30 9.91 19.98
CA GLU A 359 6.37 11.36 20.22
C GLU A 359 6.49 11.71 21.70
N LEU A 360 5.77 10.98 22.55
CA LEU A 360 5.80 11.18 24.00
C LEU A 360 7.04 10.56 24.69
N GLY A 361 7.99 10.01 23.91
CA GLY A 361 9.18 9.38 24.47
C GLY A 361 8.90 8.07 25.23
N MET A 362 7.82 7.36 24.86
CA MET A 362 7.38 6.12 25.48
C MET A 362 7.35 4.95 24.48
N PRO A 363 8.39 4.75 23.66
CA PRO A 363 8.38 3.70 22.64
C PRO A 363 8.31 2.28 23.22
N GLU A 364 8.73 2.08 24.46
CA GLU A 364 8.61 0.81 25.20
C GLU A 364 7.14 0.42 25.48
N LYS A 365 6.21 1.39 25.44
CA LYS A 365 4.76 1.15 25.58
C LYS A 365 4.07 0.80 24.26
N ILE A 366 4.79 0.83 23.15
CA ILE A 366 4.25 0.39 21.86
C ILE A 366 4.01 -1.11 21.91
N ARG A 367 2.78 -1.52 21.57
CA ARG A 367 2.46 -2.92 21.36
C ARG A 367 3.02 -3.37 19.99
N PRO A 368 4.09 -4.17 19.95
CA PRO A 368 4.74 -4.50 18.70
C PRO A 368 3.91 -5.46 17.83
N CYS A 369 3.97 -5.27 16.52
CA CYS A 369 3.55 -6.31 15.58
C CYS A 369 4.53 -7.48 15.64
N ILE A 370 4.06 -8.65 16.07
CA ILE A 370 4.87 -9.87 16.24
C ILE A 370 5.15 -10.61 14.91
N GLY A 371 4.65 -10.12 13.77
CA GLY A 371 4.90 -10.74 12.47
C GLY A 371 4.31 -12.14 12.29
N CYS A 372 3.24 -12.47 13.01
CA CYS A 372 2.61 -13.81 12.99
C CYS A 372 1.82 -14.06 11.68
N ASN A 373 1.42 -13.03 10.98
CA ASN A 373 0.58 -13.07 9.76
C ASN A 373 -0.80 -13.75 9.91
N PHE A 374 -1.11 -14.31 11.07
CA PHE A 374 -2.30 -15.13 11.30
C PHE A 374 -3.60 -14.32 11.32
N GLY A 375 -3.69 -13.31 12.21
CA GLY A 375 -4.92 -12.55 12.43
C GLY A 375 -5.20 -11.51 11.33
N CYS A 376 -4.22 -11.04 10.62
CA CYS A 376 -4.36 -10.05 9.55
C CYS A 376 -4.44 -10.76 8.18
N ILE A 377 -3.30 -11.03 7.56
CA ILE A 377 -3.26 -11.53 6.18
C ILE A 377 -3.89 -12.92 6.04
N GLY A 378 -3.64 -13.86 6.97
CA GLY A 378 -4.19 -15.21 6.90
C GLY A 378 -5.72 -15.23 6.99
N ARG A 379 -6.34 -14.35 7.81
CA ARG A 379 -7.80 -14.25 7.82
C ARG A 379 -8.37 -13.71 6.50
N VAL A 380 -7.69 -12.75 5.87
CA VAL A 380 -8.15 -12.17 4.61
C VAL A 380 -7.94 -13.14 3.46
N GLU A 381 -6.74 -13.67 3.30
CA GLU A 381 -6.36 -14.49 2.14
C GLU A 381 -6.89 -15.92 2.22
N ASP A 382 -6.83 -16.55 3.41
CA ASP A 382 -7.19 -17.97 3.54
C ASP A 382 -8.68 -18.16 3.89
N GLN A 383 -9.30 -17.19 4.56
CA GLN A 383 -10.65 -17.35 5.10
C GLN A 383 -11.68 -16.36 4.53
N GLY A 384 -11.24 -15.34 3.77
CA GLY A 384 -12.13 -14.28 3.27
C GLY A 384 -12.81 -13.45 4.38
N LEU A 385 -12.22 -13.42 5.57
CA LEU A 385 -12.77 -12.75 6.75
C LEU A 385 -12.08 -11.39 6.97
N PRO A 386 -12.75 -10.45 7.69
CA PRO A 386 -12.13 -9.19 8.08
C PRO A 386 -10.83 -9.41 8.84
N PRO A 387 -9.79 -8.60 8.61
CA PRO A 387 -8.56 -8.72 9.36
C PRO A 387 -8.78 -8.52 10.87
N ALA A 388 -7.93 -9.13 11.67
CA ALA A 388 -7.84 -8.99 13.12
C ALA A 388 -6.36 -8.92 13.50
N CYS A 389 -6.05 -8.75 14.78
CA CYS A 389 -4.67 -8.77 15.26
C CYS A 389 -4.53 -9.65 16.49
N ALA A 390 -3.54 -10.53 16.49
CA ALA A 390 -3.29 -11.46 17.61
C ALA A 390 -2.92 -10.73 18.92
N VAL A 391 -2.33 -9.53 18.81
CA VAL A 391 -1.91 -8.73 19.98
C VAL A 391 -2.82 -7.54 20.27
N ASN A 392 -3.81 -7.26 19.40
CA ASN A 392 -4.80 -6.19 19.59
C ASN A 392 -6.22 -6.70 19.28
N PRO A 393 -6.99 -7.12 20.29
CA PRO A 393 -8.33 -7.66 20.08
C PRO A 393 -9.34 -6.61 19.57
N ARG A 394 -9.00 -5.32 19.67
CA ARG A 394 -9.84 -4.21 19.18
C ARG A 394 -9.66 -3.93 17.69
N ALA A 395 -8.59 -4.44 17.05
CA ALA A 395 -8.32 -4.18 15.64
C ALA A 395 -9.52 -4.55 14.76
N MET A 396 -9.99 -3.63 13.92
CA MET A 396 -11.21 -3.71 13.10
C MET A 396 -12.53 -3.81 13.90
N ARG A 397 -12.48 -3.52 15.21
CA ARG A 397 -13.65 -3.56 16.12
C ARG A 397 -13.72 -2.31 17.00
N GLU A 398 -13.07 -1.24 16.59
CA GLU A 398 -12.90 -0.01 17.36
C GLU A 398 -14.25 0.63 17.71
N SER A 399 -15.25 0.55 16.82
CA SER A 399 -16.61 1.06 17.06
C SER A 399 -17.39 0.27 18.12
N PHE A 400 -17.11 -1.03 18.27
CA PHE A 400 -17.78 -1.90 19.25
C PHE A 400 -17.10 -1.91 20.61
N TYR A 401 -15.80 -1.68 20.64
CA TYR A 401 -14.96 -1.69 21.85
C TYR A 401 -14.19 -0.37 21.97
N PRO A 402 -14.84 0.72 22.37
CA PRO A 402 -14.15 1.99 22.59
C PRO A 402 -13.05 1.84 23.66
N PRO A 403 -12.01 2.68 23.63
CA PRO A 403 -10.97 2.67 24.66
C PRO A 403 -11.62 2.88 26.04
N ARG A 404 -11.44 1.94 26.95
CA ARG A 404 -11.80 2.15 28.36
C ARG A 404 -10.71 3.02 28.99
N LYS A 405 -11.10 4.13 29.61
CA LYS A 405 -10.20 4.80 30.55
C LYS A 405 -9.92 3.80 31.67
N ALA A 406 -8.64 3.62 32.03
CA ALA A 406 -8.31 2.90 33.24
C ALA A 406 -9.03 3.62 34.40
N THR A 407 -9.91 2.93 35.09
CA THR A 407 -10.38 3.40 36.40
C THR A 407 -9.20 3.22 37.34
N THR A 408 -8.60 4.33 37.73
CA THR A 408 -7.63 4.37 38.83
C THR A 408 -8.27 3.87 40.10
#